data_62d3a54c41cf57843cb08ab8370e87f7
#
_entry.id   62d3a54c41cf57843cb08ab8370e87f7
#
_cell.length_a   1.000
_cell.length_b   1.000
_cell.length_c   1.000
_cell.angle_alpha   90.00
_cell.angle_beta   90.00
_cell.angle_gamma   90.00
#
_symmetry.space_group_name_H-M   'P 1'
#
loop_
_entity.id
_entity.type
_entity.pdbx_description
1 polymer ?
#
loop_
_entity_poly.entity_id
_entity_poly.type
_entity_poly.pdbx_seq_one_letter_code
_entity_poly.pdbx_strand_id
1 'polypeptide(L)'
;MVQIINKESNDRSKKPDVEYKVRELFDLDVAMTVPGFSKKDEYVPIIDDSYIFDKETTLSILAGFKYNRRVMIQGYHGTGKSTHIEQVAARLNWRCIRVNLDSHVSRIDLIGKDAIVIEKGVQITKFKEGIIPWSLLNGTALVFDEYDAG
;
A
#
# COMPACT_ATOMS: atom_id res chain seq x y z
N MET A 1 -10.92 6.17 10.37
CA MET A 1 -10.53 7.58 10.15
C MET A 1 -9.32 7.58 9.22
N VAL A 2 -9.49 7.98 7.98
CA VAL A 2 -8.39 8.08 7.02
C VAL A 2 -7.49 9.22 7.51
N GLN A 3 -6.30 8.90 8.02
CA GLN A 3 -5.33 9.94 8.36
C GLN A 3 -4.92 10.65 7.06
N ILE A 4 -5.29 11.91 6.96
CA ILE A 4 -4.88 12.76 5.84
C ILE A 4 -3.38 12.93 5.94
N ILE A 5 -2.68 12.26 5.03
CA ILE A 5 -1.22 12.29 4.93
C ILE A 5 -0.81 13.69 4.47
N ASN A 6 -0.39 14.50 5.43
CA ASN A 6 0.13 15.85 5.21
C ASN A 6 1.64 15.79 5.33
N LYS A 7 2.34 15.35 4.27
CA LYS A 7 3.78 15.65 4.15
C LYS A 7 4.13 15.90 2.69
N GLU A 8 4.62 17.08 2.44
CA GLU A 8 5.39 17.42 1.25
C GLU A 8 6.68 16.59 1.25
N SER A 9 6.64 15.35 0.79
CA SER A 9 7.86 14.67 0.42
C SER A 9 8.19 15.06 -1.01
N ASN A 10 9.20 15.89 -1.18
CA ASN A 10 9.70 16.31 -2.49
C ASN A 10 10.32 15.20 -3.35
N ASP A 11 10.24 13.95 -2.91
CA ASP A 11 10.76 12.79 -3.65
C ASP A 11 9.59 11.91 -4.15
N ARG A 12 8.91 12.41 -5.17
CA ARG A 12 7.69 11.80 -5.75
C ARG A 12 7.94 10.62 -6.68
N SER A 13 9.16 10.09 -6.75
CA SER A 13 9.50 9.05 -7.73
C SER A 13 10.25 7.85 -7.18
N LYS A 14 10.00 7.45 -5.95
CA LYS A 14 10.64 6.24 -5.42
C LYS A 14 10.13 5.01 -6.16
N LYS A 15 10.94 4.54 -7.09
CA LYS A 15 10.78 3.21 -7.68
C LYS A 15 11.48 2.18 -6.79
N PRO A 16 11.02 0.93 -6.80
CA PRO A 16 11.75 -0.16 -6.16
C PRO A 16 13.20 -0.18 -6.61
N ASP A 17 14.11 -0.31 -5.67
CA ASP A 17 15.57 -0.21 -5.87
C ASP A 17 16.31 -1.52 -5.58
N VAL A 18 15.57 -2.56 -5.19
CA VAL A 18 16.12 -3.89 -4.87
C VAL A 18 15.20 -5.00 -5.37
N GLU A 19 15.80 -6.13 -5.76
CA GLU A 19 15.10 -7.37 -6.08
C GLU A 19 15.30 -8.38 -4.95
N TYR A 20 14.20 -8.79 -4.33
CA TYR A 20 14.19 -9.78 -3.27
C TYR A 20 13.91 -11.18 -3.83
N LYS A 21 14.68 -12.18 -3.40
CA LYS A 21 14.40 -13.58 -3.71
C LYS A 21 13.31 -14.13 -2.79
N VAL A 22 12.24 -14.61 -3.37
CA VAL A 22 11.06 -15.12 -2.64
C VAL A 22 11.44 -16.26 -1.69
N ARG A 23 12.34 -17.15 -2.11
CA ARG A 23 12.81 -18.25 -1.29
C ARG A 23 13.45 -17.79 0.02
N GLU A 24 14.23 -16.69 -0.03
CA GLU A 24 14.96 -16.18 1.14
C GLU A 24 14.04 -15.45 2.14
N LEU A 25 12.99 -14.78 1.65
CA LEU A 25 12.12 -13.97 2.51
C LEU A 25 10.88 -14.72 3.02
N PHE A 26 10.39 -15.70 2.28
CA PHE A 26 9.11 -16.35 2.56
C PHE A 26 9.23 -17.85 2.77
N ASP A 27 10.46 -18.40 2.69
CA ASP A 27 10.74 -19.85 2.75
C ASP A 27 9.91 -20.67 1.74
N LEU A 28 9.67 -20.09 0.56
CA LEU A 28 8.96 -20.73 -0.52
C LEU A 28 9.91 -21.22 -1.60
N ASP A 29 9.87 -22.51 -1.91
CA ASP A 29 10.75 -23.11 -2.93
C ASP A 29 10.30 -22.73 -4.34
N VAL A 30 10.54 -21.47 -4.71
CA VAL A 30 10.27 -20.92 -6.05
C VAL A 30 11.41 -20.02 -6.49
N ALA A 31 11.81 -20.17 -7.76
CA ALA A 31 12.85 -19.33 -8.37
C ALA A 31 12.23 -18.01 -8.87
N MET A 32 11.76 -17.18 -7.95
CA MET A 32 11.13 -15.88 -8.26
C MET A 32 11.81 -14.77 -7.48
N THR A 33 12.02 -13.63 -8.16
CA THR A 33 12.39 -12.36 -7.53
C THR A 33 11.23 -11.38 -7.62
N VAL A 34 11.15 -10.48 -6.65
CA VAL A 34 10.11 -9.46 -6.57
C VAL A 34 10.73 -8.12 -6.20
N PRO A 35 10.36 -7.03 -6.89
CA PRO A 35 10.88 -5.71 -6.59
C PRO A 35 10.41 -5.21 -5.22
N GLY A 36 11.29 -4.51 -4.54
CA GLY A 36 11.01 -3.89 -3.26
C GLY A 36 11.92 -2.71 -2.98
N PHE A 37 11.95 -2.26 -1.74
CA PHE A 37 12.76 -1.11 -1.33
C PHE A 37 13.85 -1.54 -0.35
N SER A 38 15.06 -0.99 -0.54
CA SER A 38 16.18 -1.24 0.38
C SER A 38 15.99 -0.55 1.74
N LYS A 39 15.21 0.52 1.77
CA LYS A 39 14.97 1.31 2.99
C LYS A 39 13.51 1.24 3.40
N LYS A 40 13.31 1.02 4.69
CA LYS A 40 12.01 1.09 5.36
C LYS A 40 11.65 2.54 5.65
N ASP A 41 10.37 2.89 5.53
CA ASP A 41 9.82 4.17 5.97
C ASP A 41 8.61 4.00 6.90
N GLU A 42 8.01 5.12 7.32
CA GLU A 42 6.93 5.15 8.30
C GLU A 42 5.63 4.44 7.85
N TYR A 43 5.45 4.25 6.54
CA TYR A 43 4.26 3.58 5.97
C TYR A 43 4.47 2.10 5.70
N VAL A 44 5.66 1.58 5.96
CA VAL A 44 5.94 0.15 5.86
C VAL A 44 5.43 -0.55 7.11
N PRO A 45 4.57 -1.57 6.99
CA PRO A 45 4.05 -2.29 8.14
C PRO A 45 5.15 -2.93 8.99
N ILE A 46 4.83 -3.18 10.25
CA ILE A 46 5.73 -3.88 11.15
C ILE A 46 5.73 -5.36 10.79
N ILE A 47 6.93 -5.96 10.71
CA ILE A 47 7.08 -7.39 10.49
C ILE A 47 6.65 -8.13 11.76
N ASP A 48 5.79 -9.12 11.58
CA ASP A 48 5.49 -10.14 12.59
C ASP A 48 6.28 -11.39 12.23
N ASP A 49 7.31 -11.68 13.01
CA ASP A 49 8.19 -12.83 12.79
C ASP A 49 7.49 -14.18 13.05
N SER A 50 6.38 -14.16 13.77
CA SER A 50 5.56 -15.36 14.02
C SER A 50 4.55 -15.65 12.92
N TYR A 51 4.41 -14.77 11.93
CA TYR A 51 3.41 -14.89 10.87
C TYR A 51 3.72 -16.07 9.93
N ILE A 52 2.75 -16.96 9.78
CA ILE A 52 2.84 -18.13 8.89
C ILE A 52 2.19 -17.80 7.55
N PHE A 53 2.96 -17.92 6.48
CA PHE A 53 2.48 -17.64 5.13
C PHE A 53 1.80 -18.84 4.48
N ASP A 54 0.57 -18.64 3.98
CA ASP A 54 -0.03 -19.56 3.03
C ASP A 54 0.65 -19.42 1.66
N LYS A 55 1.12 -20.52 1.10
CA LYS A 55 1.93 -20.51 -0.13
C LYS A 55 1.20 -19.92 -1.32
N GLU A 56 -0.02 -20.36 -1.59
CA GLU A 56 -0.76 -19.98 -2.81
C GLU A 56 -1.17 -18.51 -2.74
N THR A 57 -1.68 -18.06 -1.60
CA THR A 57 -2.05 -16.67 -1.38
C THR A 57 -0.83 -15.76 -1.48
N THR A 58 0.29 -16.16 -0.86
CA THR A 58 1.54 -15.39 -0.91
C THR A 58 2.03 -15.24 -2.35
N LEU A 59 2.07 -16.31 -3.13
CA LEU A 59 2.52 -16.26 -4.52
C LEU A 59 1.62 -15.37 -5.38
N SER A 60 0.32 -15.40 -5.13
CA SER A 60 -0.64 -14.51 -5.84
C SER A 60 -0.40 -13.05 -5.54
N ILE A 61 -0.16 -12.70 -4.28
CA ILE A 61 0.18 -11.33 -3.86
C ILE A 61 1.53 -10.90 -4.46
N LEU A 62 2.55 -11.76 -4.36
CA LEU A 62 3.89 -11.50 -4.92
C LEU A 62 3.86 -11.31 -6.44
N ALA A 63 3.00 -12.04 -7.16
CA ALA A 63 2.79 -11.82 -8.59
C ALA A 63 2.19 -10.42 -8.86
N GLY A 64 1.30 -9.94 -7.98
CA GLY A 64 0.80 -8.57 -8.02
C GLY A 64 1.91 -7.54 -7.95
N PHE A 65 2.82 -7.66 -6.98
CA PHE A 65 3.98 -6.78 -6.84
C PHE A 65 4.94 -6.89 -8.03
N LYS A 66 5.27 -8.12 -8.45
CA LYS A 66 6.23 -8.36 -9.53
C LYS A 66 5.78 -7.78 -10.86
N TYR A 67 4.52 -7.96 -11.20
CA TYR A 67 3.99 -7.61 -12.51
C TYR A 67 3.15 -6.33 -12.49
N ASN A 68 3.14 -5.62 -11.37
CA ASN A 68 2.30 -4.43 -11.15
C ASN A 68 0.83 -4.71 -11.53
N ARG A 69 0.26 -5.79 -10.98
CA ARG A 69 -1.11 -6.21 -11.25
C ARG A 69 -1.99 -6.02 -10.03
N ARG A 70 -3.24 -5.71 -10.28
CA ARG A 70 -4.27 -5.71 -9.23
C ARG A 70 -4.59 -7.15 -8.85
N VAL A 71 -4.66 -7.40 -7.54
CA VAL A 71 -4.96 -8.71 -6.97
C VAL A 71 -6.23 -8.58 -6.15
N MET A 72 -7.16 -9.49 -6.32
CA MET A 72 -8.35 -9.61 -5.48
C MET A 72 -8.20 -10.85 -4.60
N ILE A 73 -8.32 -10.67 -3.29
CA ILE A 73 -8.28 -11.76 -2.32
C ILE A 73 -9.66 -11.90 -1.72
N GLN A 74 -10.28 -13.05 -1.94
CA GLN A 74 -11.61 -13.37 -1.45
C GLN A 74 -11.52 -14.41 -0.32
N GLY A 75 -12.38 -14.29 0.68
CA GLY A 75 -12.47 -15.23 1.80
C GLY A 75 -13.33 -14.65 2.93
N TYR A 76 -13.66 -15.48 3.89
CA TYR A 76 -14.50 -15.09 5.04
C TYR A 76 -13.86 -14.00 5.90
N HIS A 77 -14.69 -13.28 6.65
CA HIS A 77 -14.20 -12.32 7.66
C HIS A 77 -13.30 -13.03 8.68
N GLY A 78 -12.28 -12.32 9.17
CA GLY A 78 -11.37 -12.83 10.18
C GLY A 78 -10.33 -13.85 9.70
N THR A 79 -10.24 -14.14 8.40
CA THR A 79 -9.24 -15.09 7.86
C THR A 79 -7.86 -14.49 7.65
N GLY A 80 -7.63 -13.23 8.06
CA GLY A 80 -6.32 -12.60 7.98
C GLY A 80 -5.92 -12.07 6.59
N LYS A 81 -6.87 -11.89 5.65
CA LYS A 81 -6.60 -11.41 4.29
C LYS A 81 -5.73 -10.15 4.24
N SER A 82 -6.17 -9.11 4.94
CA SER A 82 -5.48 -7.81 4.97
C SER A 82 -4.13 -7.91 5.65
N THR A 83 -4.06 -8.65 6.77
CA THR A 83 -2.80 -8.93 7.48
C THR A 83 -1.81 -9.65 6.59
N HIS A 84 -2.26 -10.59 5.74
CA HIS A 84 -1.40 -11.31 4.82
C HIS A 84 -0.73 -10.35 3.82
N ILE A 85 -1.52 -9.43 3.23
CA ILE A 85 -0.99 -8.41 2.31
C ILE A 85 0.01 -7.50 3.04
N GLU A 86 -0.33 -7.04 4.24
CA GLU A 86 0.54 -6.20 5.07
C GLU A 86 1.86 -6.91 5.39
N GLN A 87 1.83 -8.20 5.75
CA GLN A 87 3.03 -8.97 6.05
C GLN A 87 3.90 -9.25 4.82
N VAL A 88 3.31 -9.41 3.65
CA VAL A 88 4.07 -9.48 2.38
C VAL A 88 4.72 -8.13 2.08
N ALA A 89 3.97 -7.04 2.16
CA ALA A 89 4.49 -5.69 1.91
C ALA A 89 5.61 -5.32 2.89
N ALA A 90 5.46 -5.68 4.19
CA ALA A 90 6.45 -5.42 5.22
C ALA A 90 7.82 -6.05 4.90
N ARG A 91 7.84 -7.31 4.43
CA ARG A 91 9.09 -8.01 4.09
C ARG A 91 9.77 -7.50 2.84
N LEU A 92 9.00 -6.89 1.96
CA LEU A 92 9.51 -6.23 0.74
C LEU A 92 9.84 -4.75 0.97
N ASN A 93 9.67 -4.23 2.18
CA ASN A 93 9.73 -2.81 2.54
C ASN A 93 8.83 -1.91 1.69
N TRP A 94 7.72 -2.44 1.17
CA TRP A 94 6.72 -1.63 0.49
C TRP A 94 5.84 -0.89 1.49
N ARG A 95 5.59 0.39 1.21
CA ARG A 95 4.50 1.11 1.87
C ARG A 95 3.21 0.34 1.66
N CYS A 96 2.41 0.23 2.71
CA CYS A 96 1.11 -0.43 2.63
C CYS A 96 0.07 0.44 3.33
N ILE A 97 -0.92 0.88 2.57
CA ILE A 97 -2.00 1.69 3.11
C ILE A 97 -3.31 0.95 2.89
N ARG A 98 -4.01 0.75 3.98
CA ARG A 98 -5.32 0.10 3.98
C ARG A 98 -6.42 1.14 4.10
N VAL A 99 -7.38 1.06 3.19
CA VAL A 99 -8.60 1.86 3.20
C VAL A 99 -9.78 0.92 3.32
N ASN A 100 -10.52 1.05 4.41
CA ASN A 100 -11.79 0.35 4.55
C ASN A 100 -12.87 1.10 3.78
N LEU A 101 -13.47 0.46 2.77
CA LEU A 101 -14.52 1.03 1.94
C LEU A 101 -15.86 0.89 2.64
N ASP A 102 -16.02 1.57 3.75
CA ASP A 102 -17.30 1.71 4.45
C ASP A 102 -18.08 2.94 3.95
N SER A 103 -19.29 3.11 4.44
CA SER A 103 -20.17 4.23 4.07
C SER A 103 -19.63 5.63 4.43
N HIS A 104 -18.49 5.72 5.12
CA HIS A 104 -17.88 6.99 5.54
C HIS A 104 -16.78 7.47 4.59
N VAL A 105 -16.30 6.61 3.69
CA VAL A 105 -15.27 6.98 2.72
C VAL A 105 -15.91 7.66 1.52
N SER A 106 -15.58 8.93 1.32
CA SER A 106 -16.10 9.72 0.22
C SER A 106 -15.15 9.75 -0.98
N ARG A 107 -15.69 10.12 -2.15
CA ARG A 107 -14.88 10.38 -3.35
C ARG A 107 -13.77 11.41 -3.09
N ILE A 108 -14.02 12.39 -2.21
CA ILE A 108 -13.06 13.44 -1.86
C ILE A 108 -11.85 12.84 -1.12
N ASP A 109 -12.07 11.85 -0.25
CA ASP A 109 -10.99 11.17 0.49
C ASP A 109 -10.14 10.33 -0.46
N LEU A 110 -10.77 9.72 -1.46
CA LEU A 110 -10.08 8.86 -2.42
C LEU A 110 -9.33 9.66 -3.49
N ILE A 111 -9.94 10.65 -4.10
CA ILE A 111 -9.39 11.40 -5.24
C ILE A 111 -8.69 12.68 -4.79
N GLY A 112 -9.30 13.41 -3.87
CA GLY A 112 -8.84 14.72 -3.42
C GLY A 112 -9.82 15.84 -3.68
N LYS A 113 -9.45 17.04 -3.28
CA LYS A 113 -10.27 18.25 -3.39
C LYS A 113 -9.42 19.51 -3.51
N ASP A 114 -10.04 20.55 -4.04
CA ASP A 114 -9.46 21.89 -3.96
C ASP A 114 -9.55 22.40 -2.51
N ALA A 115 -8.47 22.96 -2.03
CA ALA A 115 -8.37 23.56 -0.70
C ALA A 115 -7.77 24.96 -0.80
N ILE A 116 -8.30 25.90 0.00
CA ILE A 116 -7.72 27.22 0.14
C ILE A 116 -6.57 27.12 1.14
N VAL A 117 -5.38 27.51 0.71
CA VAL A 117 -4.18 27.57 1.54
C VAL A 117 -3.64 29.00 1.56
N ILE A 118 -2.95 29.37 2.64
CA ILE A 118 -2.30 30.69 2.73
C ILE A 118 -0.82 30.49 2.46
N GLU A 119 -0.33 31.07 1.36
CA GLU A 119 1.09 31.09 1.03
C GLU A 119 1.57 32.55 0.96
N LYS A 120 2.60 32.86 1.73
CA LYS A 120 3.17 34.22 1.81
C LYS A 120 2.14 35.32 2.07
N GLY A 121 1.11 35.00 2.89
CA GLY A 121 0.04 35.94 3.22
C GLY A 121 -1.06 36.11 2.17
N VAL A 122 -1.02 35.33 1.08
CA VAL A 122 -2.03 35.36 0.02
C VAL A 122 -2.83 34.06 0.05
N GLN A 123 -4.13 34.16 -0.09
CA GLN A 123 -5.02 32.98 -0.25
C GLN A 123 -4.90 32.47 -1.68
N ILE A 124 -4.54 31.19 -1.82
CA ILE A 124 -4.48 30.50 -3.11
C ILE A 124 -5.27 29.19 -3.02
N THR A 125 -5.82 28.76 -4.14
CA THR A 125 -6.46 27.45 -4.24
C THR A 125 -5.44 26.42 -4.72
N LYS A 126 -5.28 25.35 -3.93
CA LYS A 126 -4.43 24.20 -4.31
C LYS A 126 -5.23 22.91 -4.27
N PHE A 127 -5.00 22.07 -5.24
CA PHE A 127 -5.54 20.71 -5.19
C PHE A 127 -4.80 19.90 -4.11
N LYS A 128 -5.56 19.38 -3.15
CA LYS A 128 -5.08 18.44 -2.13
C LYS A 128 -5.39 17.03 -2.59
N GLU A 129 -4.33 16.27 -2.88
CA GLU A 129 -4.44 14.88 -3.33
C GLU A 129 -5.13 14.00 -2.27
N GLY A 130 -6.02 13.11 -2.74
CA GLY A 130 -6.56 12.02 -1.95
C GLY A 130 -5.60 10.83 -1.92
N ILE A 131 -6.05 9.73 -1.29
CA ILE A 131 -5.19 8.58 -1.06
C ILE A 131 -4.78 7.85 -2.34
N ILE A 132 -5.64 7.82 -3.37
CA ILE A 132 -5.32 7.13 -4.63
C ILE A 132 -4.20 7.83 -5.39
N PRO A 133 -4.31 9.14 -5.75
CA PRO A 133 -3.22 9.84 -6.42
C PRO A 133 -1.91 9.78 -5.64
N TRP A 134 -2.00 9.99 -4.32
CA TRP A 134 -0.82 9.91 -3.46
C TRP A 134 -0.15 8.53 -3.51
N SER A 135 -0.92 7.45 -3.41
CA SER A 135 -0.39 6.08 -3.44
C SER A 135 0.27 5.74 -4.78
N LEU A 136 -0.33 6.20 -5.89
CA LEU A 136 0.22 5.97 -7.23
C LEU A 136 1.57 6.69 -7.45
N LEU A 137 1.73 7.87 -6.86
CA LEU A 137 2.96 8.65 -6.96
C LEU A 137 4.07 8.17 -6.02
N ASN A 138 3.72 7.45 -4.96
CA ASN A 138 4.66 7.12 -3.88
C ASN A 138 5.03 5.63 -3.77
N GLY A 139 4.79 4.83 -4.81
CA GLY A 139 5.15 3.41 -4.80
C GLY A 139 4.56 2.67 -3.60
N THR A 140 3.23 2.58 -3.53
CA THR A 140 2.50 2.09 -2.38
C THR A 140 1.60 0.92 -2.76
N ALA A 141 1.57 -0.12 -1.95
CA ALA A 141 0.52 -1.14 -1.99
C ALA A 141 -0.74 -0.54 -1.35
N LEU A 142 -1.69 -0.15 -2.18
CA LEU A 142 -2.99 0.36 -1.72
C LEU A 142 -3.98 -0.79 -1.61
N VAL A 143 -4.47 -1.04 -0.41
CA VAL A 143 -5.39 -2.11 -0.08
C VAL A 143 -6.78 -1.54 0.16
N PHE A 144 -7.74 -1.91 -0.68
CA PHE A 144 -9.14 -1.64 -0.43
C PHE A 144 -9.77 -2.84 0.27
N ASP A 145 -10.17 -2.64 1.51
CA ASP A 145 -10.82 -3.65 2.33
C ASP A 145 -12.33 -3.46 2.33
N GLU A 146 -13.07 -4.54 2.54
CA GLU A 146 -14.54 -4.54 2.49
C GLU A 146 -15.11 -3.97 1.18
N TYR A 147 -14.47 -4.32 0.05
CA TYR A 147 -14.81 -3.79 -1.27
C TYR A 147 -16.26 -4.08 -1.72
N ASP A 148 -16.87 -5.08 -1.15
CA ASP A 148 -18.27 -5.50 -1.38
C ASP A 148 -19.28 -4.71 -0.55
N ALA A 149 -18.82 -3.90 0.41
CA ALA A 149 -19.68 -3.09 1.28
C ALA A 149 -19.82 -1.62 0.81
N GLY A 150 -19.06 -1.22 -0.23
CA GLY A 150 -18.98 0.14 -0.73
C GLY A 150 -19.92 0.47 -1.89
#